data_88b6074ca7297a2d6a50ba2979ffc2c9
#
_entry.id   88b6074ca7297a2d6a50ba2979ffc2c9
#
_cell.length_a   1.000
_cell.length_b   1.000
_cell.length_c   1.000
_cell.angle_alpha   90.00
_cell.angle_beta   90.00
_cell.angle_gamma   90.00
#
_symmetry.space_group_name_H-M   'P 1'
#
loop_
_entity.id
_entity.type
_entity.pdbx_description
1 polymer ?
#
loop_
_entity_poly.entity_id
_entity_poly.type
_entity_poly.pdbx_seq_one_letter_code
_entity_poly.pdbx_strand_id
1 'polypeptide(L)'
;MENKSEILNDSCMDLVAVDTTSAAHKTVKSNNTVDFCCAANLPGDFELVNKCDNNAKILYDLKNLSCKIEPKCCHKIGNCPCSSFNIIVIGSIPFIANATVKDTNLCSTTTPTSGPINISCQCVVPVNVIVCDVCSYEAAIKACALLELKLTNCDCVTPMDIKAIQKNEDNSCAVIFTGKFKFPDCM
;
A
#
# COMPACT_ATOMS: atom_id res chain seq x y z
N MET A 1 30.54 -7.08 9.05
CA MET A 1 29.37 -6.18 9.20
C MET A 1 28.30 -6.71 8.28
N GLU A 2 27.52 -7.66 8.77
CA GLU A 2 26.44 -8.29 8.01
C GLU A 2 25.15 -7.51 8.13
N ASN A 3 24.44 -7.40 7.02
CA ASN A 3 23.30 -6.55 6.80
C ASN A 3 22.12 -6.88 7.75
N LYS A 4 21.90 -6.01 8.75
CA LYS A 4 20.69 -6.04 9.59
C LYS A 4 19.40 -5.57 8.87
N SER A 5 19.45 -5.27 7.57
CA SER A 5 18.28 -4.84 6.81
C SER A 5 17.32 -5.97 6.41
N GLU A 6 17.77 -7.23 6.41
CA GLU A 6 16.93 -8.37 6.02
C GLU A 6 15.89 -8.78 7.08
N ILE A 7 16.20 -8.56 8.37
CA ILE A 7 15.32 -9.01 9.46
C ILE A 7 14.04 -8.18 9.57
N LEU A 8 14.08 -6.90 9.18
CA LEU A 8 12.90 -6.03 9.23
C LEU A 8 11.89 -6.26 8.09
N ASN A 9 12.36 -6.81 6.95
CA ASN A 9 11.46 -7.18 5.85
C ASN A 9 10.59 -8.40 6.18
N ASP A 10 11.10 -9.35 6.95
CA ASP A 10 10.37 -10.56 7.34
C ASP A 10 9.19 -10.23 8.28
N SER A 11 9.34 -9.26 9.19
CA SER A 11 8.28 -8.83 10.11
C SER A 11 7.12 -8.09 9.40
N CYS A 12 7.38 -7.46 8.24
CA CYS A 12 6.33 -6.87 7.41
C CYS A 12 5.60 -7.93 6.56
N MET A 13 6.29 -8.99 6.16
CA MET A 13 5.70 -10.08 5.37
C MET A 13 4.69 -10.89 6.19
N ASP A 14 4.94 -11.13 7.47
CA ASP A 14 4.02 -11.87 8.36
C ASP A 14 2.68 -11.14 8.60
N LEU A 15 2.65 -9.80 8.44
CA LEU A 15 1.40 -9.01 8.53
C LEU A 15 0.57 -9.03 7.23
N VAL A 16 1.14 -9.49 6.13
CA VAL A 16 0.52 -9.53 4.80
C VAL A 16 0.20 -10.97 4.35
N ALA A 17 0.52 -11.99 5.14
CA ALA A 17 0.11 -13.37 4.86
C ALA A 17 -1.41 -13.51 4.99
N VAL A 18 -2.13 -13.05 3.97
CA VAL A 18 -3.54 -13.34 3.77
C VAL A 18 -3.65 -14.73 3.16
N ASP A 19 -4.33 -15.62 3.88
CA ASP A 19 -4.77 -16.95 3.49
C ASP A 19 -5.14 -17.06 2.00
N THR A 20 -4.37 -17.80 1.24
CA THR A 20 -4.68 -18.22 -0.12
C THR A 20 -5.22 -19.65 -0.20
N THR A 21 -5.97 -20.10 0.82
CA THR A 21 -6.63 -21.40 0.76
C THR A 21 -8.03 -21.35 1.30
N SER A 22 -9.01 -21.05 0.44
CA SER A 22 -10.35 -21.67 0.53
C SER A 22 -11.16 -21.37 -0.73
N ALA A 23 -11.39 -22.38 -1.54
CA ALA A 23 -12.34 -22.36 -2.63
C ALA A 23 -13.76 -22.37 -2.08
N ALA A 24 -14.39 -21.20 -1.99
CA ALA A 24 -15.82 -21.07 -1.85
C ALA A 24 -16.28 -19.94 -2.76
N HIS A 25 -17.26 -20.26 -3.65
CA HIS A 25 -17.95 -19.30 -4.48
C HIS A 25 -18.61 -18.19 -3.64
N LYS A 26 -17.82 -17.19 -3.29
CA LYS A 26 -18.30 -15.88 -2.88
C LYS A 26 -18.09 -14.96 -4.07
N THR A 27 -19.15 -14.27 -4.48
CA THR A 27 -19.04 -13.04 -5.27
C THR A 27 -17.97 -12.19 -4.63
N VAL A 28 -16.79 -12.20 -5.22
CA VAL A 28 -15.65 -11.39 -4.76
C VAL A 28 -16.07 -9.95 -5.00
N LYS A 29 -16.48 -9.25 -3.94
CA LYS A 29 -16.38 -7.78 -3.96
C LYS A 29 -14.93 -7.50 -4.32
N SER A 30 -14.69 -6.90 -5.46
CA SER A 30 -13.36 -6.45 -5.85
C SER A 30 -12.86 -5.54 -4.72
N ASN A 31 -11.93 -6.02 -3.92
CA ASN A 31 -11.22 -5.15 -3.01
C ASN A 31 -10.28 -4.32 -3.89
N ASN A 32 -10.74 -3.13 -4.31
CA ASN A 32 -9.96 -2.19 -5.10
C ASN A 32 -8.85 -1.54 -4.26
N THR A 33 -8.23 -2.32 -3.37
CA THR A 33 -7.20 -1.84 -2.45
C THR A 33 -5.96 -2.71 -2.49
N VAL A 34 -4.81 -2.08 -2.28
CA VAL A 34 -3.52 -2.76 -2.07
C VAL A 34 -2.94 -2.28 -0.75
N ASP A 35 -2.62 -3.21 0.13
CA ASP A 35 -1.97 -2.92 1.39
C ASP A 35 -0.49 -2.58 1.16
N PHE A 36 0.04 -1.67 1.96
CA PHE A 36 1.47 -1.38 2.00
C PHE A 36 2.01 -1.40 3.42
N CYS A 37 3.28 -1.75 3.53
CA CYS A 37 4.03 -1.71 4.77
C CYS A 37 5.47 -1.29 4.48
N CYS A 38 6.04 -0.40 5.29
CA CYS A 38 7.47 -0.16 5.30
C CYS A 38 7.95 0.19 6.71
N ALA A 39 9.23 -0.06 7.00
CA ALA A 39 9.81 0.16 8.31
C ALA A 39 11.03 1.07 8.22
N ALA A 40 11.18 1.95 9.20
CA ALA A 40 12.38 2.77 9.39
C ALA A 40 12.95 2.51 10.78
N ASN A 41 14.27 2.33 10.87
CA ASN A 41 14.95 2.18 12.15
C ASN A 41 14.86 3.50 12.92
N LEU A 42 14.45 3.43 14.17
CA LEU A 42 14.40 4.56 15.09
C LEU A 42 15.56 4.44 16.07
N PRO A 43 16.38 5.49 16.25
CA PRO A 43 17.37 5.50 17.33
C PRO A 43 16.69 5.31 18.69
N GLY A 44 17.34 4.61 19.63
CA GLY A 44 16.74 4.20 20.91
C GLY A 44 16.25 5.35 21.78
N ASP A 45 16.77 6.54 21.55
CA ASP A 45 16.45 7.76 22.31
C ASP A 45 15.27 8.55 21.69
N PHE A 46 14.60 8.01 20.68
CA PHE A 46 13.50 8.68 20.00
C PHE A 46 12.18 7.95 20.18
N GLU A 47 11.08 8.71 20.23
CA GLU A 47 9.72 8.18 20.20
C GLU A 47 8.82 8.95 19.23
N LEU A 48 7.76 8.27 18.74
CA LEU A 48 6.73 8.91 17.93
C LEU A 48 6.04 10.03 18.72
N VAL A 49 5.92 11.19 18.10
CA VAL A 49 5.06 12.28 18.59
C VAL A 49 3.62 11.87 18.31
N ASN A 50 2.77 11.95 19.36
CA ASN A 50 1.33 11.60 19.26
C ASN A 50 1.09 10.14 18.86
N LYS A 51 1.39 9.20 19.76
CA LYS A 51 1.12 7.76 19.59
C LYS A 51 -0.36 7.43 19.26
N CYS A 52 -1.29 8.35 19.58
CA CYS A 52 -2.73 8.19 19.35
C CYS A 52 -3.23 8.85 18.06
N ASP A 53 -2.54 9.87 17.54
CA ASP A 53 -2.91 10.56 16.33
C ASP A 53 -2.02 10.06 15.19
N ASN A 54 -2.63 9.35 14.24
CA ASN A 54 -1.96 8.78 13.07
C ASN A 54 -1.47 9.87 12.10
N ASN A 55 -0.46 10.66 12.52
CA ASN A 55 0.12 11.75 11.73
C ASN A 55 1.19 11.27 10.73
N ALA A 56 1.07 10.05 10.25
CA ALA A 56 1.88 9.60 9.13
C ALA A 56 1.42 10.29 7.84
N LYS A 57 2.38 10.83 7.11
CA LYS A 57 2.17 11.42 5.77
C LYS A 57 2.77 10.50 4.73
N ILE A 58 2.14 10.45 3.55
CA ILE A 58 2.62 9.66 2.43
C ILE A 58 2.72 10.52 1.18
N LEU A 59 3.80 10.35 0.44
CA LEU A 59 4.00 10.86 -0.92
C LEU A 59 4.22 9.64 -1.82
N TYR A 60 3.55 9.60 -2.97
CA TYR A 60 3.59 8.45 -3.88
C TYR A 60 3.54 8.88 -5.34
N ASP A 61 3.96 7.98 -6.25
CA ASP A 61 3.94 8.21 -7.70
C ASP A 61 3.21 7.04 -8.38
N LEU A 62 2.34 7.37 -9.34
CA LEU A 62 1.49 6.41 -10.07
C LEU A 62 1.99 6.12 -11.50
N LYS A 63 3.10 6.73 -11.93
CA LYS A 63 3.62 6.63 -13.31
C LYS A 63 3.93 5.20 -13.78
N ASN A 64 4.20 4.29 -12.83
CA ASN A 64 4.52 2.90 -13.13
C ASN A 64 3.28 2.00 -13.15
N LEU A 65 2.09 2.56 -13.14
CA LEU A 65 0.84 1.82 -13.25
C LEU A 65 0.35 1.80 -14.69
N SER A 66 -0.25 0.69 -15.08
CA SER A 66 -0.91 0.52 -16.37
C SER A 66 -2.18 -0.31 -16.23
N CYS A 67 -3.05 -0.22 -17.23
CA CYS A 67 -4.25 -1.02 -17.31
C CYS A 67 -4.01 -2.27 -18.18
N LYS A 68 -4.54 -3.41 -17.73
CA LYS A 68 -4.54 -4.69 -18.46
C LYS A 68 -5.96 -5.22 -18.58
N ILE A 69 -6.30 -5.77 -19.73
CA ILE A 69 -7.56 -6.46 -19.98
C ILE A 69 -7.30 -7.96 -19.99
N GLU A 70 -8.02 -8.71 -19.15
CA GLU A 70 -7.95 -10.17 -19.13
C GLU A 70 -9.33 -10.80 -19.39
N PRO A 71 -9.44 -11.80 -20.30
CA PRO A 71 -10.68 -12.54 -20.47
C PRO A 71 -10.99 -13.33 -19.18
N LYS A 72 -12.24 -13.23 -18.70
CA LYS A 72 -12.72 -13.99 -17.57
C LYS A 72 -13.30 -15.30 -18.06
N CYS A 73 -12.63 -16.41 -17.81
CA CYS A 73 -13.14 -17.75 -18.16
C CYS A 73 -14.33 -18.10 -17.27
N CYS A 74 -15.51 -18.18 -17.85
CA CYS A 74 -16.67 -18.75 -17.17
C CYS A 74 -16.62 -20.28 -17.30
N HIS A 75 -16.26 -20.99 -16.25
CA HIS A 75 -16.42 -22.43 -16.16
C HIS A 75 -17.93 -22.78 -16.04
N LYS A 76 -18.68 -22.63 -17.13
CA LYS A 76 -20.00 -23.24 -17.26
C LYS A 76 -19.95 -24.31 -18.33
N ILE A 77 -20.31 -25.50 -17.91
CA ILE A 77 -20.57 -26.64 -18.77
C ILE A 77 -21.70 -26.26 -19.77
N GLY A 78 -21.33 -26.08 -21.02
CA GLY A 78 -22.25 -25.69 -22.10
C GLY A 78 -21.69 -24.54 -22.93
N ASN A 79 -21.86 -24.60 -24.26
CA ASN A 79 -21.35 -23.71 -25.29
C ASN A 79 -21.77 -22.24 -25.15
N CYS A 80 -21.41 -21.57 -24.06
CA CYS A 80 -21.59 -20.14 -23.89
C CYS A 80 -20.22 -19.45 -24.08
N PRO A 81 -20.03 -18.64 -25.13
CA PRO A 81 -18.82 -17.83 -25.22
C PRO A 81 -18.77 -16.91 -24.02
N CYS A 82 -17.76 -17.11 -23.16
CA CYS A 82 -17.52 -16.21 -22.04
C CYS A 82 -17.12 -14.84 -22.56
N SER A 83 -18.02 -13.90 -22.43
CA SER A 83 -17.85 -12.53 -22.94
C SER A 83 -17.65 -11.50 -21.82
N SER A 84 -17.07 -11.90 -20.68
CA SER A 84 -16.69 -10.94 -19.65
C SER A 84 -15.18 -10.78 -19.55
N PHE A 85 -14.75 -9.57 -19.22
CA PHE A 85 -13.34 -9.18 -19.17
C PHE A 85 -13.08 -8.47 -17.86
N ASN A 86 -12.01 -8.88 -17.17
CA ASN A 86 -11.49 -8.16 -16.00
C ASN A 86 -10.64 -6.99 -16.47
N ILE A 87 -10.85 -5.84 -15.85
CA ILE A 87 -9.98 -4.66 -15.96
C ILE A 87 -9.07 -4.67 -14.74
N ILE A 88 -7.78 -4.75 -14.99
CA ILE A 88 -6.76 -4.95 -13.97
C ILE A 88 -5.77 -3.80 -14.00
N VAL A 89 -5.48 -3.21 -12.85
CA VAL A 89 -4.33 -2.30 -12.69
C VAL A 89 -3.13 -3.13 -12.29
N ILE A 90 -2.06 -2.99 -13.06
CA ILE A 90 -0.78 -3.67 -12.81
C ILE A 90 0.36 -2.66 -12.74
N GLY A 91 1.43 -3.03 -12.06
CA GLY A 91 2.65 -2.23 -11.96
C GLY A 91 3.16 -2.10 -10.54
N SER A 92 3.62 -0.90 -10.18
CA SER A 92 4.12 -0.63 -8.83
C SER A 92 3.92 0.83 -8.44
N ILE A 93 3.74 1.07 -7.13
CA ILE A 93 3.64 2.40 -6.54
C ILE A 93 4.88 2.62 -5.66
N PRO A 94 5.87 3.40 -6.10
CA PRO A 94 6.91 3.91 -5.21
C PRO A 94 6.30 4.96 -4.29
N PHE A 95 6.66 4.90 -3.00
CA PHE A 95 6.17 5.85 -2.02
C PHE A 95 7.20 6.17 -0.94
N ILE A 96 7.02 7.32 -0.30
CA ILE A 96 7.74 7.74 0.90
C ILE A 96 6.70 7.99 1.98
N ALA A 97 6.80 7.28 3.10
CA ALA A 97 6.03 7.56 4.29
C ALA A 97 6.89 8.27 5.32
N ASN A 98 6.34 9.22 6.06
CA ASN A 98 7.04 9.91 7.12
C ASN A 98 6.16 10.11 8.36
N ALA A 99 6.82 10.21 9.52
CA ALA A 99 6.20 10.56 10.79
C ALA A 99 7.14 11.45 11.61
N THR A 100 6.57 12.21 12.53
CA THR A 100 7.33 13.08 13.41
C THR A 100 7.74 12.31 14.66
N VAL A 101 9.01 12.43 15.05
CA VAL A 101 9.60 11.85 16.25
C VAL A 101 10.24 12.93 17.11
N LYS A 102 10.37 12.66 18.39
CA LYS A 102 11.03 13.52 19.37
C LYS A 102 12.08 12.72 20.14
N ASP A 103 13.13 13.40 20.57
CA ASP A 103 14.14 12.86 21.46
C ASP A 103 13.55 12.70 22.88
N THR A 104 13.74 11.54 23.49
CA THR A 104 13.28 11.23 24.86
C THR A 104 14.29 11.64 25.93
N ASN A 105 15.56 11.87 25.56
CA ASN A 105 16.64 12.21 26.50
C ASN A 105 16.74 13.71 26.84
N LEU A 106 15.85 14.55 26.31
CA LEU A 106 15.79 15.98 26.59
C LEU A 106 15.33 16.31 28.04
N CYS A 107 15.89 15.62 29.03
CA CYS A 107 15.72 15.94 30.43
C CYS A 107 16.79 16.91 30.97
N SER A 108 17.67 17.47 30.12
CA SER A 108 18.67 18.41 30.57
C SER A 108 18.19 19.86 30.41
N THR A 109 18.40 20.61 31.45
CA THR A 109 17.98 21.99 31.73
C THR A 109 18.56 23.08 30.85
N THR A 110 19.11 22.75 29.71
CA THR A 110 19.63 23.69 28.72
C THR A 110 18.76 23.64 27.48
N THR A 111 18.22 24.78 27.09
CA THR A 111 17.38 25.11 25.92
C THR A 111 17.28 24.01 24.87
N PRO A 112 16.05 23.49 24.59
CA PRO A 112 15.85 22.49 23.57
C PRO A 112 16.21 23.09 22.19
N THR A 113 17.38 22.75 21.69
CA THR A 113 17.85 23.18 20.37
C THR A 113 17.37 22.29 19.23
N SER A 114 16.73 21.16 19.55
CA SER A 114 16.18 20.24 18.53
C SER A 114 14.66 20.22 18.60
N GLY A 115 14.03 20.86 17.63
CA GLY A 115 12.59 20.68 17.38
C GLY A 115 12.27 19.25 16.94
N PRO A 116 10.99 18.91 16.78
CA PRO A 116 10.58 17.60 16.30
C PRO A 116 11.22 17.33 14.94
N ILE A 117 11.79 16.13 14.76
CA ILE A 117 12.40 15.68 13.51
C ILE A 117 11.45 14.68 12.81
N ASN A 118 11.63 14.53 11.50
CA ASN A 118 10.86 13.57 10.74
C ASN A 118 11.70 12.31 10.46
N ILE A 119 11.12 11.15 10.69
CA ILE A 119 11.63 9.86 10.21
C ILE A 119 10.86 9.45 8.97
N SER A 120 11.53 8.91 7.97
CA SER A 120 10.91 8.50 6.72
C SER A 120 11.38 7.12 6.28
N CYS A 121 10.49 6.42 5.58
CA CYS A 121 10.74 5.15 4.91
C CYS A 121 10.37 5.27 3.43
N GLN A 122 11.25 4.82 2.56
CA GLN A 122 10.98 4.71 1.13
C GLN A 122 10.77 3.23 0.76
N CYS A 123 9.71 2.96 0.02
CA CYS A 123 9.37 1.61 -0.40
C CYS A 123 8.65 1.60 -1.76
N VAL A 124 8.46 0.41 -2.31
CA VAL A 124 7.70 0.18 -3.54
C VAL A 124 6.71 -0.95 -3.28
N VAL A 125 5.43 -0.71 -3.55
CA VAL A 125 4.40 -1.75 -3.45
C VAL A 125 4.01 -2.27 -4.82
N PRO A 126 4.04 -3.59 -5.06
CA PRO A 126 3.55 -4.18 -6.30
C PRO A 126 2.02 -4.07 -6.36
N VAL A 127 1.51 -3.83 -7.56
CA VAL A 127 0.07 -3.67 -7.81
C VAL A 127 -0.39 -4.70 -8.83
N ASN A 128 -1.43 -5.45 -8.47
CA ASN A 128 -2.16 -6.36 -9.35
C ASN A 128 -3.60 -6.46 -8.86
N VAL A 129 -4.45 -5.51 -9.25
CA VAL A 129 -5.79 -5.33 -8.70
C VAL A 129 -6.83 -5.35 -9.80
N ILE A 130 -7.84 -6.22 -9.66
CA ILE A 130 -9.02 -6.20 -10.51
C ILE A 130 -9.91 -5.05 -10.02
N VAL A 131 -10.07 -4.02 -10.84
CA VAL A 131 -10.91 -2.86 -10.49
C VAL A 131 -12.35 -3.03 -10.89
N CYS A 132 -12.63 -3.78 -11.98
CA CYS A 132 -13.97 -4.17 -12.38
C CYS A 132 -13.99 -5.31 -13.40
N ASP A 133 -15.19 -5.78 -13.73
CA ASP A 133 -15.47 -6.65 -14.88
C ASP A 133 -16.53 -6.03 -15.80
N VAL A 134 -16.42 -6.29 -17.10
CA VAL A 134 -17.30 -5.78 -18.14
C VAL A 134 -17.69 -6.89 -19.11
N CYS A 135 -18.88 -6.74 -19.75
CA CYS A 135 -19.49 -7.80 -20.56
C CYS A 135 -19.05 -7.84 -22.04
N SER A 136 -18.21 -6.92 -22.50
CA SER A 136 -17.73 -6.93 -23.88
C SER A 136 -16.29 -6.41 -24.00
N TYR A 137 -15.57 -6.84 -25.02
CA TYR A 137 -14.20 -6.41 -25.28
C TYR A 137 -14.12 -4.92 -25.60
N GLU A 138 -15.10 -4.40 -26.34
CA GLU A 138 -15.16 -2.97 -26.66
C GLU A 138 -15.34 -2.11 -25.39
N ALA A 139 -16.23 -2.55 -24.49
CA ALA A 139 -16.39 -1.90 -23.18
C ALA A 139 -15.11 -1.97 -22.36
N ALA A 140 -14.38 -3.10 -22.44
CA ALA A 140 -13.11 -3.28 -21.73
C ALA A 140 -12.05 -2.28 -22.23
N ILE A 141 -11.91 -2.11 -23.56
CA ILE A 141 -10.98 -1.12 -24.14
C ILE A 141 -11.32 0.30 -23.66
N LYS A 142 -12.59 0.69 -23.70
CA LYS A 142 -13.03 2.02 -23.24
C LYS A 142 -12.76 2.22 -21.75
N ALA A 143 -13.10 1.25 -20.91
CA ALA A 143 -12.87 1.31 -19.49
C ALA A 143 -11.37 1.40 -19.15
N CYS A 144 -10.54 0.62 -19.84
CA CYS A 144 -9.08 0.63 -19.65
C CYS A 144 -8.48 1.99 -20.06
N ALA A 145 -8.86 2.54 -21.21
CA ALA A 145 -8.39 3.85 -21.65
C ALA A 145 -8.80 4.99 -20.68
N LEU A 146 -10.02 4.94 -20.16
CA LEU A 146 -10.46 5.91 -19.13
C LEU A 146 -9.71 5.76 -17.83
N LEU A 147 -9.40 4.51 -17.44
CA LEU A 147 -8.63 4.24 -16.23
C LEU A 147 -7.19 4.75 -16.36
N GLU A 148 -6.52 4.51 -17.50
CA GLU A 148 -5.16 5.04 -17.77
C GLU A 148 -5.14 6.57 -17.72
N LEU A 149 -6.16 7.23 -18.31
CA LEU A 149 -6.29 8.68 -18.22
C LEU A 149 -6.45 9.15 -16.76
N LYS A 150 -7.18 8.40 -15.93
CA LYS A 150 -7.31 8.71 -14.49
C LYS A 150 -6.02 8.45 -13.72
N LEU A 151 -5.29 7.38 -14.04
CA LEU A 151 -4.01 7.06 -13.39
C LEU A 151 -2.94 8.13 -13.65
N THR A 152 -3.02 8.86 -14.78
CA THR A 152 -2.15 10.01 -15.03
C THR A 152 -2.48 11.23 -14.16
N ASN A 153 -3.71 11.30 -13.64
CA ASN A 153 -4.13 12.33 -12.69
C ASN A 153 -3.98 11.77 -11.27
N CYS A 154 -3.08 12.32 -10.47
CA CYS A 154 -2.70 11.82 -9.13
C CYS A 154 -3.86 11.64 -8.14
N ASP A 155 -5.06 12.10 -8.44
CA ASP A 155 -6.22 12.08 -7.55
C ASP A 155 -7.06 10.79 -7.63
N CYS A 156 -6.73 9.86 -8.53
CA CYS A 156 -7.55 8.67 -8.74
C CYS A 156 -7.26 7.52 -7.77
N VAL A 157 -6.07 7.47 -7.18
CA VAL A 157 -5.67 6.48 -6.17
C VAL A 157 -5.55 7.20 -4.83
N THR A 158 -6.33 6.76 -3.84
CA THR A 158 -6.40 7.42 -2.55
C THR A 158 -5.72 6.57 -1.47
N PRO A 159 -4.71 7.10 -0.77
CA PRO A 159 -4.15 6.41 0.39
C PRO A 159 -5.13 6.47 1.55
N MET A 160 -5.32 5.34 2.24
CA MET A 160 -6.27 5.17 3.34
C MET A 160 -5.59 4.48 4.53
N ASP A 161 -6.15 4.67 5.71
CA ASP A 161 -5.75 3.99 6.95
C ASP A 161 -4.24 4.09 7.25
N ILE A 162 -3.61 5.22 6.87
CA ILE A 162 -2.17 5.43 7.04
C ILE A 162 -1.86 5.53 8.53
N LYS A 163 -0.96 4.67 9.00
CA LYS A 163 -0.54 4.61 10.40
C LYS A 163 0.97 4.53 10.50
N ALA A 164 1.51 5.16 11.54
CA ALA A 164 2.87 4.94 11.99
C ALA A 164 2.82 4.30 13.38
N ILE A 165 3.45 3.16 13.54
CA ILE A 165 3.44 2.38 14.78
C ILE A 165 4.89 2.19 15.22
N GLN A 166 5.22 2.59 16.44
CA GLN A 166 6.51 2.29 17.02
C GLN A 166 6.49 0.88 17.59
N LYS A 167 7.46 0.06 17.16
CA LYS A 167 7.76 -1.25 17.74
C LYS A 167 9.10 -1.19 18.46
N ASN A 168 9.10 -1.64 19.71
CA ASN A 168 10.31 -1.82 20.51
C ASN A 168 10.53 -3.33 20.65
N GLU A 169 11.56 -3.86 20.01
CA GLU A 169 12.03 -5.22 20.17
C GLU A 169 13.39 -5.18 20.89
N ASP A 170 13.80 -6.26 21.53
CA ASP A 170 15.02 -6.36 22.35
C ASP A 170 16.23 -5.73 21.64
N ASN A 171 16.62 -4.50 22.05
CA ASN A 171 17.68 -3.65 21.52
C ASN A 171 17.46 -3.00 20.13
N SER A 172 16.27 -3.07 19.53
CA SER A 172 15.95 -2.34 18.31
C SER A 172 14.61 -1.62 18.44
N CYS A 173 14.58 -0.39 17.96
CA CYS A 173 13.36 0.40 17.87
C CYS A 173 13.10 0.72 16.39
N ALA A 174 11.88 0.52 15.94
CA ALA A 174 11.50 0.80 14.57
C ALA A 174 10.14 1.51 14.51
N VAL A 175 9.95 2.33 13.48
CA VAL A 175 8.65 2.88 13.09
C VAL A 175 8.16 2.10 11.87
N ILE A 176 7.03 1.44 12.02
CA ILE A 176 6.37 0.73 10.94
C ILE A 176 5.25 1.60 10.39
N PHE A 177 5.30 1.88 9.10
CA PHE A 177 4.26 2.58 8.36
C PHE A 177 3.39 1.56 7.64
N THR A 178 2.08 1.62 7.86
CA THR A 178 1.10 0.76 7.20
C THR A 178 -0.03 1.59 6.62
N GLY A 179 -0.73 1.03 5.64
CA GLY A 179 -1.89 1.66 5.03
C GLY A 179 -2.34 0.91 3.79
N LYS A 180 -3.24 1.53 3.02
CA LYS A 180 -3.81 0.96 1.80
C LYS A 180 -3.85 2.02 0.71
N PHE A 181 -3.64 1.62 -0.52
CA PHE A 181 -3.99 2.39 -1.71
C PHE A 181 -5.34 1.90 -2.24
N LYS A 182 -6.33 2.77 -2.28
CA LYS A 182 -7.64 2.49 -2.88
C LYS A 182 -7.67 2.98 -4.32
N PHE A 183 -7.99 2.09 -5.22
CA PHE A 183 -8.17 2.37 -6.65
C PHE A 183 -9.61 2.81 -6.96
N PRO A 184 -9.83 3.56 -8.04
CA PRO A 184 -11.16 3.98 -8.46
C PRO A 184 -11.98 2.76 -8.90
N ASP A 185 -13.29 2.81 -8.67
CA ASP A 185 -14.21 1.88 -9.27
C ASP A 185 -14.36 2.20 -10.77
N CYS A 186 -14.67 1.19 -11.59
CA CYS A 186 -15.10 1.43 -12.96
C CYS A 186 -16.46 2.13 -12.96
N MET A 187 -16.59 3.13 -13.78
CA MET A 187 -17.86 3.79 -14.10
C MET A 187 -18.49 3.15 -15.32
#